data_fde3bb079f01f1cc98b49ec568fd2688
#
_entry.id   fde3bb079f01f1cc98b49ec568fd2688
#
_cell.length_a   1.000
_cell.length_b   1.000
_cell.length_c   1.000
_cell.angle_alpha   90.00
_cell.angle_beta   90.00
_cell.angle_gamma   90.00
#
_symmetry.space_group_name_H-M   'P 1'
#
loop_
_entity.id
_entity.type
_entity.pdbx_description
1 polymer ?
#
loop_
_entity_poly.entity_id
_entity_poly.type
_entity_poly.pdbx_seq_one_letter_code
_entity_poly.pdbx_strand_id
1 'polypeptide(L)'
;MDFEKLIPEAEPIEIVERKVEPKDEEVSPWLWNGKPIETIPQEHETFVYLITNKKNGKRYIGFKTAVSRKTKIVNKKKRHIKVESDWKTYWSSSENLQADVAKYGKGAFLREIIYLSVNKGVGKYLEAYEQFTRNALTTDGYYNGIVNLRIGKRTIGKVKDVIKADVLLGDDIAKQFGYE
;
A
#
# COMPACT_ATOMS: atom_id res chain seq x y z
N MET A 1 2.79 -57.24 44.31
CA MET A 1 1.73 -56.26 44.11
C MET A 1 2.24 -55.27 43.06
N ASP A 2 1.77 -55.47 41.83
CA ASP A 2 2.18 -54.64 40.68
C ASP A 2 1.40 -53.34 40.69
N PHE A 3 2.12 -52.21 40.88
CA PHE A 3 1.56 -50.86 40.88
C PHE A 3 1.51 -50.20 39.51
N GLU A 4 1.76 -50.97 38.41
CA GLU A 4 1.83 -50.43 37.03
C GLU A 4 0.46 -50.35 36.30
N LYS A 5 -0.67 -50.58 36.94
CA LYS A 5 -1.99 -50.65 36.28
C LYS A 5 -2.99 -49.54 36.64
N LEU A 6 -2.54 -48.35 37.06
CA LEU A 6 -3.46 -47.30 37.49
C LEU A 6 -3.13 -45.92 36.85
N ILE A 7 -2.60 -45.89 35.65
CA ILE A 7 -2.57 -44.66 34.87
C ILE A 7 -3.60 -44.81 33.74
N PRO A 8 -4.75 -44.12 33.80
CA PRO A 8 -5.66 -44.11 32.64
C PRO A 8 -4.93 -43.42 31.48
N GLU A 9 -4.87 -44.08 30.32
CA GLU A 9 -4.45 -43.42 29.07
C GLU A 9 -5.29 -42.18 28.87
N ALA A 10 -4.61 -41.02 28.88
CA ALA A 10 -5.24 -39.77 28.54
C ALA A 10 -5.60 -39.78 27.06
N GLU A 11 -6.89 -39.70 26.75
CA GLU A 11 -7.34 -39.54 25.36
C GLU A 11 -6.69 -38.31 24.74
N PRO A 12 -6.27 -38.35 23.47
CA PRO A 12 -5.64 -37.23 22.81
C PRO A 12 -6.64 -36.07 22.75
N ILE A 13 -6.25 -34.94 23.33
CA ILE A 13 -7.02 -33.71 23.23
C ILE A 13 -7.00 -33.27 21.76
N GLU A 14 -8.12 -33.42 21.07
CA GLU A 14 -8.33 -32.93 19.74
C GLU A 14 -8.29 -31.40 19.79
N ILE A 15 -7.14 -30.83 19.40
CA ILE A 15 -7.00 -29.37 19.23
C ILE A 15 -7.81 -28.98 18.00
N VAL A 16 -9.08 -28.68 18.19
CA VAL A 16 -9.91 -28.05 17.17
C VAL A 16 -9.34 -26.65 16.96
N GLU A 17 -8.49 -26.50 15.94
CA GLU A 17 -8.15 -25.18 15.43
C GLU A 17 -9.45 -24.48 15.01
N ARG A 18 -9.96 -23.61 15.88
CA ARG A 18 -11.04 -22.70 15.49
C ARG A 18 -10.47 -21.82 14.38
N LYS A 19 -10.87 -22.08 13.13
CA LYS A 19 -10.78 -21.09 12.07
C LYS A 19 -11.51 -19.87 12.56
N VAL A 20 -10.78 -18.87 13.02
CA VAL A 20 -11.31 -17.54 13.26
C VAL A 20 -11.68 -17.02 11.88
N GLU A 21 -12.96 -17.06 11.55
CA GLU A 21 -13.46 -16.35 10.37
C GLU A 21 -13.05 -14.88 10.54
N PRO A 22 -12.43 -14.25 9.53
CA PRO A 22 -12.08 -12.85 9.61
C PRO A 22 -13.40 -12.09 9.80
N LYS A 23 -13.60 -11.50 10.98
CA LYS A 23 -14.63 -10.47 11.19
C LYS A 23 -14.43 -9.47 10.05
N ASP A 24 -15.51 -8.99 9.43
CA ASP A 24 -15.52 -7.91 8.43
C ASP A 24 -14.66 -6.76 8.94
N GLU A 25 -13.36 -6.84 8.65
CA GLU A 25 -12.39 -5.83 9.05
C GLU A 25 -12.64 -4.63 8.17
N GLU A 26 -13.06 -3.56 8.81
CA GLU A 26 -13.25 -2.24 8.22
C GLU A 26 -12.04 -1.93 7.31
N VAL A 27 -12.28 -1.94 5.99
CA VAL A 27 -11.23 -1.74 4.99
C VAL A 27 -10.63 -0.37 5.23
N SER A 28 -9.36 -0.30 5.64
CA SER A 28 -8.65 0.96 5.84
C SER A 28 -8.78 1.85 4.59
N PRO A 29 -9.40 3.03 4.68
CA PRO A 29 -9.53 3.94 3.53
C PRO A 29 -8.16 4.48 3.12
N TRP A 30 -8.06 5.05 1.92
CA TRP A 30 -6.94 5.90 1.56
C TRP A 30 -7.06 7.24 2.30
N LEU A 31 -5.96 7.71 2.86
CA LEU A 31 -5.91 9.00 3.55
C LEU A 31 -5.11 10.02 2.74
N TRP A 32 -5.58 11.26 2.78
CA TRP A 32 -4.87 12.46 2.33
C TRP A 32 -4.85 13.47 3.48
N ASN A 33 -3.66 13.84 3.94
CA ASN A 33 -3.49 14.70 5.13
C ASN A 33 -4.27 14.18 6.36
N GLY A 34 -4.18 12.87 6.63
CA GLY A 34 -4.83 12.21 7.76
C GLY A 34 -6.35 12.05 7.65
N LYS A 35 -6.98 12.45 6.54
CA LYS A 35 -8.43 12.34 6.32
C LYS A 35 -8.75 11.38 5.19
N PRO A 36 -9.84 10.60 5.27
CA PRO A 36 -10.28 9.76 4.17
C PRO A 36 -10.49 10.55 2.88
N ILE A 37 -10.01 10.00 1.75
CA ILE A 37 -10.19 10.56 0.41
C ILE A 37 -10.97 9.59 -0.46
N GLU A 38 -12.05 10.05 -1.05
CA GLU A 38 -12.92 9.25 -1.92
C GLU A 38 -12.68 9.48 -3.41
N THR A 39 -12.16 10.66 -3.75
CA THR A 39 -11.93 11.08 -5.15
C THR A 39 -10.59 11.80 -5.28
N ILE A 40 -9.84 11.45 -6.33
CA ILE A 40 -8.63 12.20 -6.69
C ILE A 40 -9.05 13.41 -7.55
N PRO A 41 -8.54 14.63 -7.26
CA PRO A 41 -8.84 15.82 -8.07
C PRO A 41 -8.55 15.58 -9.56
N GLN A 42 -9.42 16.10 -10.45
CA GLN A 42 -9.43 15.77 -11.89
C GLN A 42 -8.15 16.14 -12.64
N GLU A 43 -7.41 17.13 -12.15
CA GLU A 43 -6.12 17.56 -12.68
C GLU A 43 -5.00 16.55 -12.40
N HIS A 44 -5.18 15.63 -11.44
CA HIS A 44 -4.21 14.62 -11.05
C HIS A 44 -4.59 13.24 -11.59
N GLU A 45 -3.69 12.60 -12.29
CA GLU A 45 -3.92 11.27 -12.88
C GLU A 45 -3.27 10.14 -12.08
N THR A 46 -2.35 10.51 -11.18
CA THR A 46 -1.51 9.53 -10.46
C THR A 46 -1.19 10.01 -9.05
N PHE A 47 -0.81 9.07 -8.18
CA PHE A 47 -0.36 9.39 -6.84
C PHE A 47 0.77 8.46 -6.39
N VAL A 48 1.62 8.97 -5.51
CA VAL A 48 2.58 8.19 -4.72
C VAL A 48 2.00 7.97 -3.35
N TYR A 49 2.20 6.79 -2.79
CA TYR A 49 1.58 6.40 -1.54
C TYR A 49 2.55 5.72 -0.58
N LEU A 50 2.19 5.77 0.69
CA LEU A 50 2.79 5.04 1.79
C LEU A 50 1.76 4.05 2.35
N ILE A 51 2.12 2.78 2.49
CA ILE A 51 1.35 1.81 3.27
C ILE A 51 2.18 1.44 4.48
N THR A 52 1.60 1.59 5.67
CA THR A 52 2.26 1.31 6.94
C THR A 52 1.57 0.17 7.67
N ASN A 53 2.31 -0.85 8.04
CA ASN A 53 1.84 -1.94 8.90
C ASN A 53 1.87 -1.49 10.36
N LYS A 54 0.71 -1.32 10.98
CA LYS A 54 0.56 -0.89 12.38
C LYS A 54 1.04 -1.92 13.41
N LYS A 55 1.29 -3.18 12.99
CA LYS A 55 1.73 -4.27 13.88
C LYS A 55 3.26 -4.32 14.04
N ASN A 56 4.01 -3.90 13.04
CA ASN A 56 5.48 -3.98 13.03
C ASN A 56 6.18 -2.70 12.55
N GLY A 57 5.45 -1.65 12.21
CA GLY A 57 5.98 -0.37 11.75
C GLY A 57 6.58 -0.38 10.34
N LYS A 58 6.62 -1.53 9.65
CA LYS A 58 7.17 -1.60 8.29
C LYS A 58 6.30 -0.83 7.29
N ARG A 59 6.98 -0.17 6.34
CA ARG A 59 6.36 0.71 5.36
C ARG A 59 6.59 0.21 3.93
N TYR A 60 5.76 0.64 3.03
CA TYR A 60 5.93 0.43 1.59
C TYR A 60 5.61 1.72 0.84
N ILE A 61 6.52 2.14 -0.02
CA ILE A 61 6.35 3.29 -0.91
C ILE A 61 6.03 2.75 -2.30
N GLY A 62 4.95 3.23 -2.89
CA GLY A 62 4.55 2.82 -4.23
C GLY A 62 3.88 3.93 -5.02
N PHE A 63 3.62 3.62 -6.27
CA PHE A 63 2.97 4.49 -7.23
C PHE A 63 1.69 3.84 -7.78
N LYS A 64 0.65 4.63 -7.95
CA LYS A 64 -0.60 4.18 -8.57
C LYS A 64 -1.16 5.22 -9.54
N THR A 65 -1.73 4.72 -10.63
CA THR A 65 -2.51 5.54 -11.55
C THR A 65 -3.95 5.58 -11.03
N ALA A 66 -4.46 6.77 -10.76
CA ALA A 66 -5.86 6.97 -10.35
C ALA A 66 -6.80 6.91 -11.56
N VAL A 67 -6.31 7.32 -12.74
CA VAL A 67 -7.09 7.40 -13.98
C VAL A 67 -6.40 6.61 -15.08
N SER A 68 -7.12 5.67 -15.67
CA SER A 68 -6.69 4.89 -16.82
C SER A 68 -7.24 5.49 -18.12
N ARG A 69 -6.47 5.40 -19.21
CA ARG A 69 -6.93 5.80 -20.54
C ARG A 69 -7.40 4.57 -21.30
N LYS A 70 -8.69 4.52 -21.66
CA LYS A 70 -9.26 3.47 -22.51
C LYS A 70 -9.59 4.03 -23.89
N THR A 71 -9.41 3.21 -24.92
CA THR A 71 -9.85 3.57 -26.27
C THR A 71 -11.28 3.10 -26.49
N LYS A 72 -12.17 4.02 -26.88
CA LYS A 72 -13.54 3.73 -27.25
C LYS A 72 -13.76 4.16 -28.70
N ILE A 73 -14.51 3.35 -29.46
CA ILE A 73 -14.94 3.71 -30.82
C ILE A 73 -16.26 4.48 -30.71
N VAL A 74 -16.26 5.74 -31.13
CA VAL A 74 -17.44 6.61 -31.17
C VAL A 74 -17.53 7.15 -32.61
N ASN A 75 -18.65 6.91 -33.28
CA ASN A 75 -18.89 7.30 -34.69
C ASN A 75 -17.74 6.83 -35.62
N LYS A 76 -17.39 5.54 -35.54
CA LYS A 76 -16.29 4.90 -36.31
C LYS A 76 -14.89 5.51 -36.09
N LYS A 77 -14.71 6.41 -35.13
CA LYS A 77 -13.41 7.02 -34.80
C LYS A 77 -12.95 6.55 -33.42
N LYS A 78 -11.66 6.22 -33.28
CA LYS A 78 -11.03 5.89 -31.99
C LYS A 78 -10.92 7.16 -31.15
N ARG A 79 -11.50 7.14 -29.94
CA ARG A 79 -11.35 8.20 -28.94
C ARG A 79 -10.75 7.66 -27.67
N HIS A 80 -9.87 8.41 -27.03
CA HIS A 80 -9.34 8.09 -25.73
C HIS A 80 -10.24 8.72 -24.66
N ILE A 81 -10.75 7.89 -23.78
CA ILE A 81 -11.55 8.32 -22.62
C ILE A 81 -10.76 8.04 -21.34
N LYS A 82 -10.88 8.93 -20.36
CA LYS A 82 -10.37 8.73 -19.01
C LYS A 82 -11.38 7.93 -18.20
N VAL A 83 -10.94 6.90 -17.50
CA VAL A 83 -11.77 6.05 -16.65
C VAL A 83 -11.06 5.90 -15.31
N GLU A 84 -11.80 5.98 -14.21
CA GLU A 84 -11.24 5.69 -12.88
C GLU A 84 -10.63 4.29 -12.86
N SER A 85 -9.47 4.15 -12.24
CA SER A 85 -8.81 2.85 -12.07
C SER A 85 -9.34 2.13 -10.83
N ASP A 86 -8.76 0.99 -10.50
CA ASP A 86 -9.06 0.20 -9.31
C ASP A 86 -8.35 0.74 -8.04
N TRP A 87 -7.89 1.99 -8.02
CA TRP A 87 -7.04 2.53 -6.96
C TRP A 87 -7.65 2.42 -5.56
N LYS A 88 -8.97 2.52 -5.44
CA LYS A 88 -9.67 2.45 -4.14
C LYS A 88 -9.47 1.10 -3.44
N THR A 89 -9.48 0.02 -4.23
CA THR A 89 -9.33 -1.36 -3.73
C THR A 89 -7.90 -1.90 -3.82
N TYR A 90 -6.98 -1.12 -4.39
CA TYR A 90 -5.61 -1.54 -4.65
C TYR A 90 -4.74 -1.61 -3.38
N TRP A 91 -3.92 -2.67 -3.27
CA TRP A 91 -3.09 -2.95 -2.09
C TRP A 91 -1.59 -3.09 -2.39
N SER A 92 -1.10 -2.67 -3.54
CA SER A 92 0.30 -2.87 -3.91
C SER A 92 0.58 -4.13 -4.74
N SER A 93 1.72 -4.13 -5.40
CA SER A 93 2.27 -5.30 -6.11
C SER A 93 3.37 -6.03 -5.32
N SER A 94 3.71 -5.59 -4.11
CA SER A 94 4.72 -6.23 -3.28
C SER A 94 4.19 -7.52 -2.65
N GLU A 95 4.79 -8.65 -2.97
CA GLU A 95 4.42 -9.96 -2.42
C GLU A 95 4.57 -9.99 -0.89
N ASN A 96 5.66 -9.43 -0.36
CA ASN A 96 5.90 -9.37 1.09
C ASN A 96 4.84 -8.55 1.82
N LEU A 97 4.43 -7.40 1.25
CA LEU A 97 3.34 -6.61 1.83
C LEU A 97 2.02 -7.36 1.76
N GLN A 98 1.71 -8.01 0.62
CA GLN A 98 0.47 -8.79 0.46
C GLN A 98 0.41 -9.98 1.41
N ALA A 99 1.53 -10.67 1.66
CA ALA A 99 1.61 -11.75 2.64
C ALA A 99 1.28 -11.24 4.06
N ASP A 100 1.82 -10.10 4.46
CA ASP A 100 1.50 -9.49 5.75
C ASP A 100 0.05 -8.99 5.81
N VAL A 101 -0.50 -8.45 4.71
CA VAL A 101 -1.93 -8.06 4.64
C VAL A 101 -2.82 -9.29 4.80
N ALA A 102 -2.48 -10.43 4.21
CA ALA A 102 -3.21 -11.68 4.40
C ALA A 102 -3.11 -12.21 5.83
N LYS A 103 -1.95 -12.04 6.47
CA LYS A 103 -1.68 -12.50 7.84
C LYS A 103 -2.36 -11.66 8.92
N TYR A 104 -2.31 -10.34 8.79
CA TYR A 104 -2.75 -9.41 9.86
C TYR A 104 -4.11 -8.76 9.59
N GLY A 105 -4.67 -8.98 8.39
CA GLY A 105 -5.89 -8.32 7.94
C GLY A 105 -5.67 -6.87 7.48
N LYS A 106 -6.58 -6.40 6.63
CA LYS A 106 -6.51 -5.05 6.02
C LYS A 106 -6.58 -3.92 7.05
N GLY A 107 -7.35 -4.10 8.11
CA GLY A 107 -7.48 -3.15 9.22
C GLY A 107 -6.18 -2.88 9.98
N ALA A 108 -5.18 -3.80 9.91
CA ALA A 108 -3.87 -3.62 10.51
C ALA A 108 -2.96 -2.65 9.74
N PHE A 109 -3.40 -2.13 8.61
CA PHE A 109 -2.60 -1.25 7.77
C PHE A 109 -3.19 0.14 7.66
N LEU A 110 -2.31 1.12 7.45
CA LEU A 110 -2.65 2.50 7.12
C LEU A 110 -2.24 2.75 5.66
N ARG A 111 -3.12 3.37 4.86
CA ARG A 111 -2.84 3.73 3.46
C ARG A 111 -2.90 5.23 3.29
N GLU A 112 -1.79 5.85 2.94
CA GLU A 112 -1.66 7.31 2.83
C GLU A 112 -1.14 7.71 1.46
N ILE A 113 -1.68 8.79 0.91
CA ILE A 113 -1.16 9.41 -0.30
C ILE A 113 -0.12 10.45 0.11
N ILE A 114 1.11 10.34 -0.46
CA ILE A 114 2.20 11.29 -0.23
C ILE A 114 2.13 12.44 -1.23
N TYR A 115 1.93 12.11 -2.52
CA TYR A 115 1.88 13.08 -3.61
C TYR A 115 0.72 12.80 -4.53
N LEU A 116 0.07 13.87 -4.98
CA LEU A 116 -0.79 13.88 -6.15
C LEU A 116 -0.01 14.46 -7.33
N SER A 117 -0.03 13.80 -8.48
CA SER A 117 0.76 14.18 -9.65
C SER A 117 -0.02 14.07 -10.96
N VAL A 118 0.34 14.93 -11.91
CA VAL A 118 -0.41 15.13 -13.16
C VAL A 118 -0.16 14.07 -14.22
N ASN A 119 0.90 13.26 -14.09
CA ASN A 119 1.22 12.20 -15.05
C ASN A 119 2.10 11.09 -14.46
N LYS A 120 2.13 9.93 -15.14
CA LYS A 120 2.88 8.74 -14.72
C LYS A 120 4.38 8.97 -14.53
N GLY A 121 4.99 9.80 -15.35
CA GLY A 121 6.43 10.01 -15.28
C GLY A 121 6.82 10.81 -14.05
N VAL A 122 6.05 11.84 -13.70
CA VAL A 122 6.23 12.60 -12.46
C VAL A 122 5.98 11.71 -11.26
N GLY A 123 4.88 10.92 -11.27
CA GLY A 123 4.59 9.99 -10.18
C GLY A 123 5.71 8.99 -9.93
N LYS A 124 6.24 8.35 -10.98
CA LYS A 124 7.38 7.43 -10.87
C LYS A 124 8.66 8.09 -10.38
N TYR A 125 8.92 9.33 -10.79
CA TYR A 125 10.05 10.10 -10.27
C TYR A 125 9.93 10.33 -8.77
N LEU A 126 8.74 10.74 -8.32
CA LEU A 126 8.49 11.01 -6.90
C LEU A 126 8.50 9.73 -6.05
N GLU A 127 8.00 8.61 -6.59
CA GLU A 127 8.12 7.30 -5.94
C GLU A 127 9.60 6.96 -5.68
N ALA A 128 10.44 7.03 -6.71
CA ALA A 128 11.86 6.75 -6.57
C ALA A 128 12.55 7.77 -5.66
N TYR A 129 12.18 9.05 -5.74
CA TYR A 129 12.69 10.10 -4.86
C TYR A 129 12.43 9.76 -3.38
N GLU A 130 11.18 9.39 -3.03
CA GLU A 130 10.84 8.99 -1.66
C GLU A 130 11.57 7.72 -1.24
N GLN A 131 11.70 6.71 -2.13
CA GLN A 131 12.43 5.48 -1.83
C GLN A 131 13.92 5.74 -1.55
N PHE A 132 14.57 6.63 -2.31
CA PHE A 132 15.96 7.01 -2.07
C PHE A 132 16.13 7.88 -0.82
N THR A 133 15.30 8.89 -0.65
CA THR A 133 15.38 9.83 0.48
C THR A 133 15.17 9.12 1.81
N ARG A 134 14.33 8.10 1.84
CA ARG A 134 14.01 7.30 3.03
C ARG A 134 14.85 6.03 3.17
N ASN A 135 15.84 5.82 2.32
CA ASN A 135 16.68 4.62 2.31
C ASN A 135 15.88 3.31 2.27
N ALA A 136 14.77 3.29 1.54
CA ALA A 136 13.79 2.20 1.57
C ALA A 136 14.34 0.84 1.11
N LEU A 137 15.45 0.79 0.38
CA LEU A 137 16.10 -0.46 -0.05
C LEU A 137 17.17 -0.96 0.92
N THR A 138 17.62 -0.13 1.85
CA THR A 138 18.78 -0.42 2.71
C THR A 138 18.40 -0.54 4.18
N THR A 139 17.14 -0.28 4.52
CA THR A 139 16.62 -0.39 5.89
C THR A 139 15.57 -1.47 6.00
N ASP A 140 15.56 -2.20 7.11
CA ASP A 140 14.57 -3.28 7.39
C ASP A 140 13.15 -2.75 7.61
N GLY A 141 12.99 -1.43 7.76
CA GLY A 141 11.71 -0.76 7.97
C GLY A 141 10.83 -0.65 6.71
N TYR A 142 11.24 -1.24 5.57
CA TYR A 142 10.48 -1.18 4.32
C TYR A 142 10.27 -2.55 3.68
N TYR A 143 9.13 -2.69 2.99
CA TYR A 143 8.83 -3.84 2.11
C TYR A 143 9.38 -3.66 0.69
N ASN A 144 9.94 -2.48 0.38
CA ASN A 144 10.51 -2.19 -0.93
C ASN A 144 11.77 -3.01 -1.19
N GLY A 145 11.81 -3.74 -2.30
CA GLY A 145 12.97 -4.56 -2.69
C GLY A 145 13.65 -4.10 -3.98
N ILE A 146 13.06 -3.14 -4.71
CA ILE A 146 13.59 -2.67 -5.99
C ILE A 146 13.12 -1.26 -6.30
N VAL A 147 14.00 -0.45 -6.92
CA VAL A 147 13.64 0.80 -7.59
C VAL A 147 13.73 0.59 -9.09
N ASN A 148 12.61 0.72 -9.78
CA ASN A 148 12.57 0.61 -11.25
C ASN A 148 12.21 1.98 -11.85
N LEU A 149 13.23 2.70 -12.35
CA LEU A 149 13.10 4.07 -12.82
C LEU A 149 13.63 4.26 -14.24
N ARG A 150 12.74 4.72 -15.13
CA ARG A 150 13.12 5.24 -16.45
C ARG A 150 12.47 6.60 -16.67
N ILE A 151 13.25 7.68 -16.59
CA ILE A 151 12.76 9.06 -16.68
C ILE A 151 13.59 9.88 -17.64
N GLY A 152 12.90 10.74 -18.41
CA GLY A 152 13.52 11.74 -19.27
C GLY A 152 13.20 13.17 -18.80
N LYS A 153 14.06 14.12 -19.11
CA LYS A 153 13.93 15.55 -18.77
C LYS A 153 12.54 16.13 -19.14
N ARG A 154 12.00 15.74 -20.30
CA ARG A 154 10.68 16.18 -20.76
C ARG A 154 9.54 15.76 -19.83
N THR A 155 9.67 14.60 -19.19
CA THR A 155 8.63 14.02 -18.32
C THR A 155 8.53 14.76 -17.00
N ILE A 156 9.66 15.16 -16.42
CA ILE A 156 9.72 15.83 -15.11
C ILE A 156 9.48 17.33 -15.17
N GLY A 157 9.31 17.93 -16.35
CA GLY A 157 9.03 19.37 -16.48
C GLY A 157 7.76 19.84 -15.77
N LYS A 158 6.87 18.93 -15.37
CA LYS A 158 5.62 19.18 -14.64
C LYS A 158 5.71 18.87 -13.14
N VAL A 159 6.90 18.70 -12.59
CA VAL A 159 7.08 18.47 -11.14
C VAL A 159 6.54 19.64 -10.30
N LYS A 160 6.57 20.85 -10.83
CA LYS A 160 5.99 22.05 -10.18
C LYS A 160 4.48 21.97 -9.93
N ASP A 161 3.76 21.12 -10.68
CA ASP A 161 2.30 20.95 -10.58
C ASP A 161 1.93 19.80 -9.61
N VAL A 162 2.85 19.42 -8.73
CA VAL A 162 2.68 18.36 -7.73
C VAL A 162 2.18 18.96 -6.44
N ILE A 163 1.24 18.28 -5.79
CA ILE A 163 0.82 18.58 -4.42
C ILE A 163 1.36 17.47 -3.52
N LYS A 164 2.08 17.87 -2.45
CA LYS A 164 2.59 16.99 -1.40
C LYS A 164 1.66 17.03 -0.20
N ALA A 165 1.45 15.90 0.45
CA ALA A 165 0.76 15.85 1.73
C ALA A 165 1.61 16.49 2.84
N ASP A 166 0.97 17.23 3.73
CA ASP A 166 1.62 17.88 4.87
C ASP A 166 1.77 16.92 6.06
N VAL A 167 0.88 15.94 6.17
CA VAL A 167 0.81 14.99 7.29
C VAL A 167 0.83 13.57 6.79
N LEU A 168 1.74 12.75 7.35
CA LEU A 168 1.83 11.31 7.15
C LEU A 168 1.90 10.62 8.52
N LEU A 169 0.80 10.00 8.93
CA LEU A 169 0.67 9.32 10.22
C LEU A 169 1.52 8.04 10.28
N GLY A 170 1.78 7.42 9.13
CA GLY A 170 2.59 6.21 9.04
C GLY A 170 4.05 6.40 9.47
N ASP A 171 4.60 7.60 9.31
CA ASP A 171 5.95 7.90 9.76
C ASP A 171 6.02 7.93 11.30
N ASP A 172 5.00 8.44 11.97
CA ASP A 172 4.93 8.44 13.44
C ASP A 172 4.73 7.02 13.98
N ILE A 173 3.96 6.18 13.30
CA ILE A 173 3.83 4.76 13.63
C ILE A 173 5.20 4.07 13.51
N ALA A 174 5.92 4.28 12.41
CA ALA A 174 7.21 3.65 12.17
C ALA A 174 8.25 4.01 13.24
N LYS A 175 8.28 5.27 13.70
CA LYS A 175 9.15 5.73 14.79
C LYS A 175 8.93 4.97 16.08
N GLN A 176 7.70 4.57 16.41
CA GLN A 176 7.38 3.77 17.60
C GLN A 176 8.05 2.38 17.58
N PHE A 177 8.41 1.88 16.39
CA PHE A 177 9.16 0.63 16.20
C PHE A 177 10.65 0.84 15.97
N GLY A 178 11.18 2.07 16.12
CA GLY A 178 12.58 2.40 15.94
C GLY A 178 13.01 2.61 14.48
N TYR A 179 12.08 2.81 13.56
CA TYR A 179 12.40 3.17 12.17
C TYR A 179 12.32 4.70 11.98
N GLU A 180 13.41 5.29 11.55
CA GLU A 180 13.49 6.71 11.19
C GLU A 180 13.04 6.98 9.73
#